data_78378f5b538ccdd9c6fa1b28a9f42721
#
_entry.id   78378f5b538ccdd9c6fa1b28a9f42721
#
_cell.length_a   1.000
_cell.length_b   1.000
_cell.length_c   1.000
_cell.angle_alpha   90.00
_cell.angle_beta   90.00
_cell.angle_gamma   90.00
#
_symmetry.space_group_name_H-M   'P 1'
#
loop_
_entity.id
_entity.type
_entity.pdbx_description
1 polymer ?
#
loop_
_entity_poly.entity_id
_entity_poly.type
_entity_poly.pdbx_seq_one_letter_code
_entity_poly.pdbx_strand_id
1 'polypeptide(L)'
;MAIINYANKEVQFKIVFYGPALCGKTTNLAYIHSQVNDVNKGELVSLATAADRTLFFDFLPLNAVIIRGFKTKFQLYTVPGQVIYNATRQLVLRSADGIVFVADSQWDKMEENVESFKNLQENLARQGASLDTLPYVLQYNKRDMPNPAPQHYLDFVLNNRRVRVPSFPSVAANGQGVFGTLNAVSRLLLQKFAKEQEQSAKGPRGHTSLSGIGSTPTRR
;
A
#
# COMPACT_ATOMS: atom_id res chain seq x y z
N MET A 1 0.66 7.42 7.22
CA MET A 1 0.70 6.96 8.65
C MET A 1 -0.64 6.38 8.98
N ALA A 2 -0.66 5.16 9.54
CA ALA A 2 -1.89 4.51 9.98
C ALA A 2 -2.69 5.41 10.92
N ILE A 3 -4.01 5.43 10.76
CA ILE A 3 -4.90 6.18 11.66
C ILE A 3 -5.22 5.28 12.84
N ILE A 4 -4.80 5.70 14.05
CA ILE A 4 -5.02 4.91 15.28
C ILE A 4 -6.10 5.60 16.11
N ASN A 5 -7.17 4.86 16.41
CA ASN A 5 -8.19 5.26 17.36
C ASN A 5 -8.03 4.42 18.64
N TYR A 6 -7.41 5.02 19.66
CA TYR A 6 -7.15 4.35 20.92
C TYR A 6 -8.43 4.08 21.72
N ALA A 7 -9.45 4.93 21.62
CA ALA A 7 -10.72 4.76 22.34
C ALA A 7 -11.48 3.49 21.87
N ASN A 8 -11.50 3.25 20.56
CA ASN A 8 -12.16 2.10 19.96
C ASN A 8 -11.21 0.91 19.75
N LYS A 9 -9.91 1.05 20.10
CA LYS A 9 -8.85 0.08 19.78
C LYS A 9 -8.91 -0.34 18.30
N GLU A 10 -8.89 0.65 17.42
CA GLU A 10 -8.96 0.46 15.98
C GLU A 10 -7.75 1.07 15.28
N VAL A 11 -7.20 0.36 14.30
CA VAL A 11 -6.16 0.88 13.40
C VAL A 11 -6.61 0.74 11.95
N GLN A 12 -6.45 1.80 11.18
CA GLN A 12 -6.83 1.85 9.76
C GLN A 12 -5.58 2.05 8.91
N PHE A 13 -5.43 1.20 7.89
CA PHE A 13 -4.35 1.28 6.90
C PHE A 13 -4.92 1.60 5.53
N LYS A 14 -4.27 2.54 4.84
CA LYS A 14 -4.60 2.91 3.47
C LYS A 14 -3.68 2.17 2.50
N ILE A 15 -4.24 1.32 1.64
CA ILE A 15 -3.54 0.62 0.56
C ILE A 15 -3.99 1.21 -0.77
N VAL A 16 -3.03 1.64 -1.60
CA VAL A 16 -3.32 2.24 -2.91
C VAL A 16 -2.86 1.29 -4.02
N PHE A 17 -3.81 0.89 -4.88
CA PHE A 17 -3.54 0.18 -6.12
C PHE A 17 -3.16 1.19 -7.20
N TYR A 18 -1.92 1.14 -7.63
CA TYR A 18 -1.33 2.04 -8.61
C TYR A 18 -0.92 1.27 -9.87
N GLY A 19 -0.81 1.94 -11.02
CA GLY A 19 -0.44 1.31 -12.28
C GLY A 19 -1.05 2.03 -13.49
N PRO A 20 -0.68 1.64 -14.72
CA PRO A 20 -1.16 2.26 -15.95
C PRO A 20 -2.68 2.11 -16.15
N ALA A 21 -3.19 2.74 -17.20
CA ALA A 21 -4.59 2.58 -17.58
C ALA A 21 -4.90 1.12 -17.92
N LEU A 22 -6.11 0.67 -17.55
CA LEU A 22 -6.65 -0.66 -17.92
C LEU A 22 -5.81 -1.86 -17.42
N CYS A 23 -4.82 -1.67 -16.54
CA CYS A 23 -4.01 -2.80 -16.01
C CYS A 23 -4.76 -3.71 -15.01
N GLY A 24 -6.00 -3.38 -14.64
CA GLY A 24 -6.86 -4.21 -13.78
C GLY A 24 -6.93 -3.80 -12.31
N LYS A 25 -6.65 -2.54 -11.95
CA LYS A 25 -6.77 -2.04 -10.56
C LYS A 25 -8.20 -2.18 -10.03
N THR A 26 -9.17 -1.63 -10.74
CA THR A 26 -10.62 -1.75 -10.42
C THR A 26 -11.09 -3.19 -10.39
N THR A 27 -10.62 -4.02 -11.32
CA THR A 27 -10.94 -5.46 -11.39
C THR A 27 -10.47 -6.19 -10.12
N ASN A 28 -9.29 -5.85 -9.58
CA ASN A 28 -8.82 -6.40 -8.31
C ASN A 28 -9.79 -6.08 -7.17
N LEU A 29 -10.21 -4.81 -7.03
CA LEU A 29 -11.13 -4.41 -5.96
C LEU A 29 -12.51 -5.05 -6.12
N ALA A 30 -13.02 -5.11 -7.35
CA ALA A 30 -14.29 -5.76 -7.65
C ALA A 30 -14.24 -7.26 -7.30
N TYR A 31 -13.14 -7.95 -7.65
CA TYR A 31 -12.96 -9.36 -7.28
C TYR A 31 -12.88 -9.54 -5.76
N ILE A 32 -12.07 -8.75 -5.06
CA ILE A 32 -11.98 -8.81 -3.60
C ILE A 32 -13.37 -8.59 -2.97
N HIS A 33 -14.09 -7.59 -3.42
CA HIS A 33 -15.44 -7.29 -2.94
C HIS A 33 -16.41 -8.47 -3.15
N SER A 34 -16.34 -9.15 -4.29
CA SER A 34 -17.22 -10.30 -4.58
C SER A 34 -16.93 -11.52 -3.70
N GLN A 35 -15.69 -11.69 -3.20
CA GLN A 35 -15.26 -12.88 -2.45
C GLN A 35 -15.23 -12.69 -0.94
N VAL A 36 -15.16 -11.45 -0.44
CA VAL A 36 -15.16 -11.19 1.01
C VAL A 36 -16.59 -11.18 1.54
N ASN A 37 -16.81 -11.83 2.69
CA ASN A 37 -18.12 -11.87 3.34
C ASN A 37 -18.60 -10.46 3.70
N ASP A 38 -19.90 -10.20 3.61
CA ASP A 38 -20.53 -8.89 3.84
C ASP A 38 -20.23 -8.29 5.22
N VAL A 39 -20.06 -9.13 6.24
CA VAL A 39 -19.69 -8.69 7.60
C VAL A 39 -18.30 -8.04 7.65
N ASN A 40 -17.40 -8.43 6.74
CA ASN A 40 -15.99 -8.02 6.72
C ASN A 40 -15.67 -7.00 5.62
N LYS A 41 -16.65 -6.56 4.85
CA LYS A 41 -16.48 -5.52 3.83
C LYS A 41 -17.52 -4.43 3.96
N GLY A 42 -17.17 -3.23 3.50
CA GLY A 42 -18.14 -2.18 3.24
C GLY A 42 -18.52 -2.13 1.77
N GLU A 43 -19.26 -1.12 1.41
CA GLU A 43 -19.69 -0.88 0.03
C GLU A 43 -18.49 -0.51 -0.87
N LEU A 44 -18.45 -1.08 -2.07
CA LEU A 44 -17.50 -0.68 -3.11
C LEU A 44 -18.02 0.58 -3.79
N VAL A 45 -17.35 1.70 -3.54
CA VAL A 45 -17.65 2.98 -4.20
C VAL A 45 -16.71 3.15 -5.39
N SER A 46 -17.29 3.31 -6.57
CA SER A 46 -16.54 3.56 -7.81
C SER A 46 -17.03 4.83 -8.49
N LEU A 47 -16.11 5.74 -8.77
CA LEU A 47 -16.35 6.94 -9.56
C LEU A 47 -15.76 6.75 -10.97
N ALA A 48 -16.43 5.92 -11.76
CA ALA A 48 -16.05 5.59 -13.14
C ALA A 48 -16.91 6.34 -14.17
N THR A 49 -16.40 6.46 -15.40
CA THR A 49 -17.21 6.89 -16.56
C THR A 49 -17.92 5.71 -17.20
N ALA A 50 -18.93 6.02 -18.05
CA ALA A 50 -19.63 5.05 -18.90
C ALA A 50 -18.71 4.24 -19.86
N ALA A 51 -17.42 4.61 -19.98
CA ALA A 51 -16.40 3.94 -20.80
C ALA A 51 -15.44 3.06 -19.99
N ASP A 52 -15.85 2.50 -18.84
CA ASP A 52 -15.06 1.63 -17.93
C ASP A 52 -13.70 2.22 -17.48
N ARG A 53 -13.59 3.54 -17.44
CA ARG A 53 -12.38 4.23 -16.99
C ARG A 53 -12.64 4.92 -15.66
N THR A 54 -11.86 4.56 -14.64
CA THR A 54 -11.87 5.23 -13.34
C THR A 54 -11.46 6.69 -13.53
N LEU A 55 -12.39 7.64 -13.31
CA LEU A 55 -12.14 9.08 -13.41
C LEU A 55 -11.41 9.62 -12.20
N PHE A 56 -11.79 9.15 -11.00
CA PHE A 56 -11.21 9.62 -9.76
C PHE A 56 -10.52 8.49 -9.01
N PHE A 57 -11.26 7.59 -8.39
CA PHE A 57 -10.73 6.43 -7.65
C PHE A 57 -11.86 5.44 -7.33
N ASP A 58 -11.49 4.19 -7.05
CA ASP A 58 -12.37 3.23 -6.39
C ASP A 58 -11.97 3.12 -4.93
N PHE A 59 -12.92 2.85 -4.06
CA PHE A 59 -12.71 2.70 -2.63
C PHE A 59 -13.45 1.47 -2.11
N LEU A 60 -12.74 0.62 -1.35
CA LEU A 60 -13.29 -0.56 -0.69
C LEU A 60 -12.75 -0.69 0.73
N PRO A 61 -13.58 -0.51 1.78
CA PRO A 61 -13.19 -0.78 3.15
C PRO A 61 -13.30 -2.28 3.48
N LEU A 62 -12.27 -2.82 4.15
CA LEU A 62 -12.22 -4.20 4.63
C LEU A 62 -11.92 -4.23 6.12
N ASN A 63 -12.66 -5.04 6.88
CA ASN A 63 -12.32 -5.40 8.24
C ASN A 63 -11.40 -6.61 8.25
N ALA A 64 -10.37 -6.58 9.08
CA ALA A 64 -9.39 -7.64 9.21
C ALA A 64 -9.24 -8.09 10.66
N VAL A 65 -8.24 -8.93 10.90
CA VAL A 65 -7.97 -9.54 12.20
C VAL A 65 -7.61 -8.54 13.30
N ILE A 66 -7.78 -8.96 14.55
CA ILE A 66 -7.33 -8.22 15.73
C ILE A 66 -5.81 -8.42 15.89
N ILE A 67 -5.05 -7.33 15.96
CA ILE A 67 -3.60 -7.34 16.16
C ILE A 67 -3.26 -6.54 17.41
N ARG A 68 -2.59 -7.18 18.38
CA ARG A 68 -2.22 -6.54 19.67
C ARG A 68 -3.40 -5.84 20.35
N GLY A 69 -4.62 -6.40 20.21
CA GLY A 69 -5.84 -5.86 20.78
C GLY A 69 -6.50 -4.74 19.96
N PHE A 70 -5.96 -4.39 18.80
CA PHE A 70 -6.56 -3.43 17.88
C PHE A 70 -7.32 -4.16 16.75
N LYS A 71 -8.56 -3.74 16.50
CA LYS A 71 -9.29 -4.10 15.28
C LYS A 71 -8.63 -3.43 14.09
N THR A 72 -8.25 -4.20 13.09
CA THR A 72 -7.57 -3.68 11.91
C THR A 72 -8.57 -3.48 10.78
N LYS A 73 -8.52 -2.33 10.13
CA LYS A 73 -9.27 -2.03 8.89
C LYS A 73 -8.29 -1.70 7.78
N PHE A 74 -8.53 -2.26 6.59
CA PHE A 74 -7.83 -1.87 5.38
C PHE A 74 -8.77 -1.05 4.49
N GLN A 75 -8.30 0.10 4.05
CA GLN A 75 -8.98 0.96 3.10
C GLN A 75 -8.25 0.84 1.76
N LEU A 76 -8.86 0.13 0.81
CA LEU A 76 -8.30 -0.08 -0.51
C LEU A 76 -8.75 1.02 -1.45
N TYR A 77 -7.81 1.64 -2.14
CA TYR A 77 -8.06 2.70 -3.12
C TYR A 77 -7.41 2.33 -4.46
N THR A 78 -8.03 2.71 -5.57
CA THR A 78 -7.36 2.76 -6.87
C THR A 78 -7.04 4.20 -7.26
N VAL A 79 -6.12 4.38 -8.20
CA VAL A 79 -5.89 5.67 -8.85
C VAL A 79 -6.31 5.60 -10.31
N PRO A 80 -6.68 6.74 -10.95
CA PRO A 80 -6.87 6.80 -12.39
C PRO A 80 -5.62 6.35 -13.11
N GLY A 81 -5.79 5.50 -14.13
CA GLY A 81 -4.64 4.96 -14.89
C GLY A 81 -4.05 5.94 -15.91
N GLN A 82 -4.79 6.95 -16.35
CA GLN A 82 -4.34 7.91 -17.34
C GLN A 82 -3.47 9.00 -16.71
N VAL A 83 -2.38 9.38 -17.38
CA VAL A 83 -1.39 10.37 -16.89
C VAL A 83 -2.00 11.76 -16.71
N ILE A 84 -3.00 12.14 -17.50
CA ILE A 84 -3.69 13.43 -17.39
C ILE A 84 -4.34 13.67 -16.02
N TYR A 85 -4.65 12.61 -15.27
CA TYR A 85 -5.24 12.68 -13.92
C TYR A 85 -4.18 12.67 -12.80
N ASN A 86 -2.97 13.19 -13.07
CA ASN A 86 -1.87 13.15 -12.10
C ASN A 86 -2.20 13.85 -10.78
N ALA A 87 -2.97 14.93 -10.80
CA ALA A 87 -3.43 15.60 -9.58
C ALA A 87 -4.27 14.66 -8.69
N THR A 88 -5.18 13.88 -9.28
CA THR A 88 -5.98 12.89 -8.55
C THR A 88 -5.09 11.76 -8.02
N ARG A 89 -4.11 11.27 -8.80
CA ARG A 89 -3.15 10.28 -8.33
C ARG A 89 -2.40 10.77 -7.09
N GLN A 90 -1.91 12.01 -7.09
CA GLN A 90 -1.24 12.63 -5.95
C GLN A 90 -2.16 12.74 -4.72
N LEU A 91 -3.43 13.13 -4.94
CA LEU A 91 -4.41 13.23 -3.86
C LEU A 91 -4.67 11.86 -3.22
N VAL A 92 -4.88 10.83 -4.03
CA VAL A 92 -5.14 9.47 -3.53
C VAL A 92 -3.90 8.89 -2.83
N LEU A 93 -2.68 9.23 -3.26
CA LEU A 93 -1.44 8.77 -2.62
C LEU A 93 -1.19 9.41 -1.25
N ARG A 94 -1.82 10.53 -0.93
CA ARG A 94 -1.64 11.18 0.38
C ARG A 94 -1.94 10.20 1.51
N SER A 95 -1.00 10.12 2.45
CA SER A 95 -1.09 9.23 3.62
C SER A 95 -1.29 7.76 3.27
N ALA A 96 -0.86 7.30 2.09
CA ALA A 96 -0.82 5.88 1.78
C ALA A 96 0.14 5.16 2.73
N ASP A 97 -0.30 4.05 3.31
CA ASP A 97 0.50 3.21 4.18
C ASP A 97 1.17 2.08 3.40
N GLY A 98 0.55 1.63 2.31
CA GLY A 98 1.09 0.61 1.42
C GLY A 98 0.62 0.77 -0.02
N ILE A 99 1.39 0.19 -0.94
CA ILE A 99 1.15 0.25 -2.38
C ILE A 99 1.07 -1.16 -2.97
N VAL A 100 0.11 -1.38 -3.85
CA VAL A 100 0.10 -2.48 -4.81
C VAL A 100 0.31 -1.86 -6.19
N PHE A 101 1.48 -2.07 -6.78
CA PHE A 101 1.69 -1.67 -8.16
C PHE A 101 1.25 -2.78 -9.11
N VAL A 102 0.20 -2.52 -9.85
CA VAL A 102 -0.38 -3.45 -10.84
C VAL A 102 0.18 -3.12 -12.21
N ALA A 103 1.01 -4.01 -12.74
CA ALA A 103 1.53 -3.93 -14.10
C ALA A 103 0.71 -4.84 -15.04
N ASP A 104 0.57 -4.42 -16.29
CA ASP A 104 0.01 -5.23 -17.35
C ASP A 104 1.11 -6.12 -17.95
N SER A 105 0.89 -7.43 -17.99
CA SER A 105 1.91 -8.39 -18.49
C SER A 105 2.09 -8.42 -20.00
N GLN A 106 1.27 -7.71 -20.79
CA GLN A 106 1.37 -7.67 -22.23
C GLN A 106 2.61 -6.89 -22.69
N TRP A 107 3.31 -7.37 -23.73
CA TRP A 107 4.55 -6.75 -24.23
C TRP A 107 4.37 -5.30 -24.67
N ASP A 108 3.26 -5.00 -25.33
CA ASP A 108 2.92 -3.64 -25.81
C ASP A 108 2.59 -2.66 -24.67
N LYS A 109 2.52 -3.13 -23.41
CA LYS A 109 2.24 -2.34 -22.21
C LYS A 109 3.48 -2.05 -21.36
N MET A 110 4.67 -2.49 -21.78
CA MET A 110 5.89 -2.31 -20.99
C MET A 110 6.24 -0.84 -20.77
N GLU A 111 6.13 -0.02 -21.81
CA GLU A 111 6.41 1.42 -21.70
C GLU A 111 5.44 2.09 -20.73
N GLU A 112 4.14 1.82 -20.84
CA GLU A 112 3.12 2.34 -19.92
C GLU A 112 3.36 1.89 -18.46
N ASN A 113 3.83 0.65 -18.25
CA ASN A 113 4.20 0.15 -16.92
C ASN A 113 5.36 0.95 -16.34
N VAL A 114 6.44 1.16 -17.12
CA VAL A 114 7.63 1.90 -16.69
C VAL A 114 7.29 3.35 -16.40
N GLU A 115 6.56 4.02 -17.29
CA GLU A 115 6.12 5.40 -17.11
C GLU A 115 5.26 5.56 -15.85
N SER A 116 4.29 4.65 -15.65
CA SER A 116 3.43 4.67 -14.47
C SER A 116 4.20 4.41 -13.17
N PHE A 117 5.22 3.52 -13.21
CA PHE A 117 6.07 3.25 -12.04
C PHE A 117 6.96 4.44 -11.69
N LYS A 118 7.54 5.10 -12.69
CA LYS A 118 8.30 6.34 -12.53
C LYS A 118 7.40 7.45 -11.95
N ASN A 119 6.19 7.62 -12.50
CA ASN A 119 5.22 8.59 -11.99
C ASN A 119 4.83 8.34 -10.53
N LEU A 120 4.69 7.06 -10.12
CA LEU A 120 4.49 6.71 -8.71
C LEU A 120 5.64 7.23 -7.84
N GLN A 121 6.89 6.98 -8.24
CA GLN A 121 8.08 7.42 -7.49
C GLN A 121 8.14 8.96 -7.38
N GLU A 122 7.89 9.67 -8.47
CA GLU A 122 7.85 11.13 -8.50
C GLU A 122 6.76 11.71 -7.59
N ASN A 123 5.56 11.11 -7.62
CA ASN A 123 4.44 11.55 -6.79
C ASN A 123 4.68 11.29 -5.31
N LEU A 124 5.32 10.19 -4.95
CA LEU A 124 5.74 9.91 -3.56
C LEU A 124 6.82 10.90 -3.12
N ALA A 125 7.85 11.15 -3.95
CA ALA A 125 8.93 12.09 -3.63
C ALA A 125 8.41 13.51 -3.37
N ARG A 126 7.43 13.99 -4.14
CA ARG A 126 6.76 15.29 -3.91
C ARG A 126 6.03 15.38 -2.56
N GLN A 127 5.73 14.24 -1.95
CA GLN A 127 5.08 14.14 -0.64
C GLN A 127 6.07 13.79 0.48
N GLY A 128 7.38 13.81 0.19
CA GLY A 128 8.42 13.45 1.16
C GLY A 128 8.45 11.95 1.50
N ALA A 129 7.88 11.11 0.65
CA ALA A 129 7.84 9.66 0.80
C ALA A 129 8.66 8.95 -0.30
N SER A 130 9.05 7.71 -0.07
CA SER A 130 9.72 6.88 -1.07
C SER A 130 9.32 5.42 -0.95
N LEU A 131 9.47 4.67 -2.05
CA LEU A 131 9.27 3.22 -2.05
C LEU A 131 10.32 2.46 -1.21
N ASP A 132 11.40 3.12 -0.75
CA ASP A 132 12.38 2.49 0.16
C ASP A 132 11.85 2.38 1.60
N THR A 133 10.93 3.27 1.96
CA THR A 133 10.35 3.34 3.31
C THR A 133 8.89 2.91 3.37
N LEU A 134 8.21 2.94 2.23
CA LEU A 134 6.80 2.58 2.13
C LEU A 134 6.65 1.10 1.72
N PRO A 135 5.93 0.27 2.48
CA PRO A 135 5.63 -1.10 2.08
C PRO A 135 4.94 -1.16 0.72
N TYR A 136 5.48 -1.95 -0.20
CA TYR A 136 4.81 -2.16 -1.48
C TYR A 136 5.09 -3.56 -2.03
N VAL A 137 4.23 -3.99 -2.93
CA VAL A 137 4.34 -5.23 -3.69
C VAL A 137 4.05 -4.97 -5.17
N LEU A 138 4.53 -5.86 -6.03
CA LEU A 138 4.25 -5.83 -7.46
C LEU A 138 3.24 -6.91 -7.81
N GLN A 139 2.29 -6.58 -8.66
CA GLN A 139 1.35 -7.54 -9.25
C GLN A 139 1.48 -7.49 -10.76
N TYR A 140 1.83 -8.62 -11.38
CA TYR A 140 1.92 -8.77 -12.83
C TYR A 140 0.62 -9.39 -13.34
N ASN A 141 -0.33 -8.52 -13.67
CA ASN A 141 -1.69 -8.90 -14.04
C ASN A 141 -1.82 -9.26 -15.51
N LYS A 142 -2.95 -9.88 -15.87
CA LYS A 142 -3.30 -10.34 -17.23
C LYS A 142 -2.38 -11.44 -17.75
N ARG A 143 -2.03 -12.38 -16.84
CA ARG A 143 -1.22 -13.55 -17.21
C ARG A 143 -1.95 -14.54 -18.13
N ASP A 144 -3.26 -14.37 -18.29
CA ASP A 144 -4.15 -15.09 -19.20
C ASP A 144 -4.13 -14.57 -20.64
N MET A 145 -3.53 -13.41 -20.88
CA MET A 145 -3.44 -12.86 -22.23
C MET A 145 -2.43 -13.64 -23.09
N PRO A 146 -2.62 -13.67 -24.41
CA PRO A 146 -1.67 -14.36 -25.30
C PRO A 146 -0.25 -13.80 -25.17
N ASN A 147 0.74 -14.71 -25.06
CA ASN A 147 2.17 -14.37 -25.01
C ASN A 147 2.53 -13.26 -24.00
N PRO A 148 2.21 -13.43 -22.70
CA PRO A 148 2.56 -12.41 -21.71
C PRO A 148 4.07 -12.39 -21.48
N ALA A 149 4.64 -11.21 -21.21
CA ALA A 149 6.06 -11.06 -20.90
C ALA A 149 6.45 -11.97 -19.72
N PRO A 150 7.60 -12.66 -19.78
CA PRO A 150 8.05 -13.53 -18.69
C PRO A 150 8.19 -12.75 -17.37
N GLN A 151 7.88 -13.41 -16.25
CA GLN A 151 7.95 -12.76 -14.93
C GLN A 151 9.36 -12.22 -14.63
N HIS A 152 10.41 -12.94 -14.97
CA HIS A 152 11.79 -12.48 -14.75
C HIS A 152 12.13 -11.20 -15.53
N TYR A 153 11.51 -10.98 -16.69
CA TYR A 153 11.64 -9.73 -17.45
C TYR A 153 10.94 -8.58 -16.74
N LEU A 154 9.72 -8.78 -16.28
CA LEU A 154 8.97 -7.80 -15.48
C LEU A 154 9.73 -7.46 -14.18
N ASP A 155 10.30 -8.47 -13.50
CA ASP A 155 11.16 -8.26 -12.34
C ASP A 155 12.43 -7.46 -12.69
N PHE A 156 13.04 -7.73 -13.84
CA PHE A 156 14.19 -6.95 -14.30
C PHE A 156 13.83 -5.47 -14.51
N VAL A 157 12.67 -5.19 -15.09
CA VAL A 157 12.24 -3.83 -15.43
C VAL A 157 11.71 -3.06 -14.21
N LEU A 158 10.88 -3.69 -13.36
CA LEU A 158 10.13 -3.01 -12.30
C LEU A 158 10.65 -3.30 -10.89
N ASN A 159 11.39 -4.39 -10.69
CA ASN A 159 11.88 -4.86 -9.40
C ASN A 159 13.42 -4.86 -9.32
N ASN A 160 14.06 -4.04 -10.14
CA ASN A 160 15.51 -3.91 -10.21
C ASN A 160 16.05 -2.99 -9.09
N ARG A 161 15.87 -3.43 -7.83
CA ARG A 161 16.36 -2.74 -6.64
C ARG A 161 17.32 -3.64 -5.87
N ARG A 162 18.13 -3.04 -5.00
CA ARG A 162 19.05 -3.78 -4.10
C ARG A 162 18.31 -4.86 -3.30
N VAL A 163 17.11 -4.56 -2.82
CA VAL A 163 16.21 -5.52 -2.17
C VAL A 163 14.95 -5.62 -3.00
N ARG A 164 14.74 -6.79 -3.59
CA ARG A 164 13.53 -7.06 -4.36
C ARG A 164 12.33 -7.15 -3.43
N VAL A 165 11.20 -6.59 -3.88
CA VAL A 165 9.92 -6.73 -3.19
C VAL A 165 9.17 -7.96 -3.70
N PRO A 166 8.19 -8.49 -2.94
CA PRO A 166 7.35 -9.58 -3.42
C PRO A 166 6.63 -9.20 -4.72
N SER A 167 6.66 -10.10 -5.71
CA SER A 167 5.94 -9.96 -6.99
C SER A 167 5.02 -11.17 -7.20
N PHE A 168 3.84 -10.92 -7.76
CA PHE A 168 2.79 -11.91 -7.91
C PHE A 168 2.27 -11.93 -9.34
N PRO A 169 2.37 -13.08 -10.06
CA PRO A 169 1.63 -13.27 -11.30
C PRO A 169 0.14 -13.34 -10.98
N SER A 170 -0.70 -12.64 -11.76
CA SER A 170 -2.13 -12.60 -11.49
C SER A 170 -3.01 -12.56 -12.73
N VAL A 171 -4.26 -12.97 -12.53
CA VAL A 171 -5.39 -12.79 -13.43
C VAL A 171 -6.53 -12.23 -12.59
N ALA A 172 -6.63 -10.90 -12.51
CA ALA A 172 -7.59 -10.25 -11.62
C ALA A 172 -9.05 -10.60 -11.96
N ALA A 173 -9.34 -10.92 -13.22
CA ALA A 173 -10.69 -11.30 -13.68
C ALA A 173 -11.20 -12.60 -13.04
N ASN A 174 -10.31 -13.56 -12.74
CA ASN A 174 -10.67 -14.83 -12.10
C ASN A 174 -10.12 -14.98 -10.67
N GLY A 175 -9.40 -13.95 -10.17
CA GLY A 175 -8.88 -13.89 -8.82
C GLY A 175 -7.53 -14.54 -8.57
N GLN A 176 -6.93 -15.18 -9.57
CA GLN A 176 -5.60 -15.74 -9.45
C GLN A 176 -4.61 -14.65 -9.03
N GLY A 177 -3.86 -14.89 -7.94
CA GLY A 177 -2.85 -13.96 -7.42
C GLY A 177 -3.41 -12.74 -6.65
N VAL A 178 -4.72 -12.45 -6.71
CA VAL A 178 -5.33 -11.26 -6.09
C VAL A 178 -5.18 -11.26 -4.57
N PHE A 179 -5.63 -12.32 -3.89
CA PHE A 179 -5.48 -12.43 -2.44
C PHE A 179 -4.03 -12.65 -2.00
N GLY A 180 -3.21 -13.33 -2.82
CA GLY A 180 -1.77 -13.44 -2.56
C GLY A 180 -1.10 -12.07 -2.46
N THR A 181 -1.42 -11.18 -3.41
CA THR A 181 -0.95 -9.80 -3.45
C THR A 181 -1.45 -8.98 -2.24
N LEU A 182 -2.77 -9.03 -1.96
CA LEU A 182 -3.37 -8.31 -0.83
C LEU A 182 -2.79 -8.77 0.51
N ASN A 183 -2.67 -10.08 0.72
CA ASN A 183 -2.12 -10.64 1.95
C ASN A 183 -0.66 -10.24 2.16
N ALA A 184 0.14 -10.18 1.08
CA ALA A 184 1.54 -9.80 1.17
C ALA A 184 1.70 -8.33 1.59
N VAL A 185 1.02 -7.38 0.94
CA VAL A 185 1.10 -5.95 1.32
C VAL A 185 0.54 -5.73 2.72
N SER A 186 -0.56 -6.39 3.10
CA SER A 186 -1.14 -6.32 4.44
C SER A 186 -0.14 -6.81 5.50
N ARG A 187 0.55 -7.93 5.25
CA ARG A 187 1.58 -8.45 6.15
C ARG A 187 2.73 -7.47 6.34
N LEU A 188 3.22 -6.86 5.25
CA LEU A 188 4.28 -5.86 5.32
C LEU A 188 3.87 -4.64 6.16
N LEU A 189 2.62 -4.16 6.00
CA LEU A 189 2.04 -3.08 6.79
C LEU A 189 1.99 -3.42 8.27
N LEU A 190 1.48 -4.60 8.61
CA LEU A 190 1.34 -5.05 9.99
C LEU A 190 2.71 -5.26 10.66
N GLN A 191 3.69 -5.78 9.92
CA GLN A 191 5.07 -5.92 10.42
C GLN A 191 5.72 -4.55 10.69
N LYS A 192 5.52 -3.58 9.78
CA LYS A 192 6.00 -2.21 9.96
C LYS A 192 5.35 -1.57 11.20
N PHE A 193 4.04 -1.64 11.31
CA PHE A 193 3.29 -1.11 12.45
C PHE A 193 3.74 -1.72 13.78
N ALA A 194 3.91 -3.04 13.82
CA ALA A 194 4.39 -3.73 15.02
C ALA A 194 5.77 -3.24 15.46
N LYS A 195 6.70 -3.05 14.52
CA LYS A 195 8.05 -2.51 14.81
C LYS A 195 8.00 -1.06 15.33
N GLU A 196 7.18 -0.20 14.72
CA GLU A 196 7.01 1.19 15.13
C GLU A 196 6.45 1.29 16.55
N GLN A 197 5.47 0.44 16.91
CA GLN A 197 4.93 0.37 18.27
C GLN A 197 5.97 -0.12 19.29
N GLU A 198 6.82 -1.07 18.94
CA GLU A 198 7.90 -1.55 19.82
C GLU A 198 8.97 -0.47 20.06
N GLN A 199 9.30 0.31 19.04
CA GLN A 199 10.25 1.41 19.17
C GLN A 199 9.69 2.54 20.03
N SER A 200 8.41 2.89 19.85
CA SER A 200 7.72 3.89 20.66
C SER A 200 7.59 3.47 22.14
N ALA A 201 7.41 2.19 22.42
CA ALA A 201 7.36 1.65 23.79
C ALA A 201 8.75 1.62 24.48
N LYS A 202 9.85 1.62 23.70
CA LYS A 202 11.24 1.64 24.17
C LYS A 202 11.83 3.06 24.25
N GLY A 203 11.01 4.13 24.17
CA GLY A 203 11.44 5.53 24.21
C GLY A 203 12.42 5.84 25.35
N PRO A 204 13.16 6.97 25.32
CA PRO A 204 14.35 7.19 26.12
C PRO A 204 14.06 7.03 27.60
N ARG A 205 14.70 6.04 28.23
CA ARG A 205 14.81 5.99 29.69
C ARG A 205 15.58 7.24 30.11
N GLY A 206 14.86 8.24 30.65
CA GLY A 206 15.48 9.44 31.18
C GLY A 206 16.60 9.03 32.14
N HIS A 207 17.81 9.42 31.81
CA HIS A 207 18.89 9.50 32.78
C HIS A 207 18.51 10.59 33.78
N THR A 208 17.89 10.20 34.88
CA THR A 208 17.81 11.01 36.06
C THR A 208 19.21 10.95 36.71
N SER A 209 20.08 11.86 36.30
CA SER A 209 21.31 12.12 37.06
C SER A 209 20.93 12.80 38.37
N LEU A 210 20.92 12.04 39.45
CA LEU A 210 21.00 12.57 40.79
C LEU A 210 22.38 13.18 40.96
N SER A 211 22.53 14.46 40.62
CA SER A 211 23.69 15.27 41.04
C SER A 211 23.48 15.76 42.44
N GLY A 212 24.29 15.26 43.31
CA GLY A 212 24.77 15.58 44.61
C GLY A 212 24.23 16.80 45.34
N ILE A 213 23.69 16.52 46.50
CA ILE A 213 23.58 17.45 47.62
C ILE A 213 25.00 17.60 48.21
N GLY A 214 25.68 18.68 47.84
CA GLY A 214 26.91 19.10 48.47
C GLY A 214 26.60 19.78 49.82
N SER A 215 26.95 19.11 50.88
CA SER A 215 26.99 19.64 52.23
C SER A 215 28.05 20.74 52.37
N THR A 216 27.66 21.93 52.80
CA THR A 216 28.52 23.01 53.23
C THR A 216 28.91 22.81 54.72
N PRO A 217 30.21 22.85 55.10
CA PRO A 217 30.58 22.89 56.50
C PRO A 217 30.60 24.33 56.98
N THR A 218 29.90 24.59 58.05
CA THR A 218 29.98 25.80 58.89
C THR A 218 31.34 25.87 59.54
N ARG A 219 32.04 27.03 59.44
CA ARG A 219 33.07 27.46 60.38
C ARG A 219 32.81 28.87 60.83
N ARG A 220 32.72 28.94 62.14
CA ARG A 220 32.98 30.10 63.05
C ARG A 220 33.13 31.49 62.43
#